data_50bdebb06dbd0c75587bb076f6996ee7
#
_entry.id   50bdebb06dbd0c75587bb076f6996ee7
#
_cell.length_a   1.000
_cell.length_b   1.000
_cell.length_c   1.000
_cell.angle_alpha   90.00
_cell.angle_beta   90.00
_cell.angle_gamma   90.00
#
_symmetry.space_group_name_H-M   'P 1'
#
loop_
_entity.id
_entity.type
_entity.pdbx_description
1 polymer ?
#
loop_
_entity_poly.entity_id
_entity_poly.type
_entity_poly.pdbx_seq_one_letter_code
_entity_poly.pdbx_strand_id
1 'polypeptide(L)'
;MNKLLSCRFNMDTNRVEARFEDGTALAIDCIAIEDEYGNTSTQRAELDWLLWNKPLEYAQMVLKGEMEHYLALGCDHGRLED
;
A
#
# COMPACT_ATOMS: atom_id res chain seq x y z
N MET A 1 -9.58 18.38 6.22
CA MET A 1 -8.65 17.35 5.81
C MET A 1 -9.22 16.54 4.67
N ASN A 2 -8.39 16.20 3.71
CA ASN A 2 -8.85 15.52 2.52
C ASN A 2 -9.05 14.04 2.77
N LYS A 3 -10.23 13.54 2.48
CA LYS A 3 -10.55 12.16 2.75
C LYS A 3 -10.37 11.30 1.50
N LEU A 4 -9.75 10.15 1.69
CA LEU A 4 -9.54 9.20 0.62
C LEU A 4 -10.84 8.45 0.35
N LEU A 5 -11.36 8.55 -0.89
CA LEU A 5 -12.63 7.95 -1.25
C LEU A 5 -12.46 6.56 -1.85
N SER A 6 -11.48 6.38 -2.72
CA SER A 6 -11.33 5.10 -3.38
C SER A 6 -9.89 4.93 -3.85
N CYS A 7 -9.49 3.69 -4.00
CA CYS A 7 -8.18 3.32 -4.52
C CYS A 7 -8.32 2.15 -5.45
N ARG A 8 -7.47 2.13 -6.46
CA ARG A 8 -7.50 1.08 -7.44
C ARG A 8 -6.08 0.84 -7.95
N PHE A 9 -5.68 -0.41 -7.99
CA PHE A 9 -4.36 -0.77 -8.52
C PHE A 9 -4.46 -0.90 -10.04
N ASN A 10 -3.58 -0.19 -10.72
CA ASN A 10 -3.50 -0.27 -12.18
C ASN A 10 -2.26 -1.07 -12.53
N MET A 11 -2.46 -2.31 -12.99
CA MET A 11 -1.33 -3.18 -13.27
C MET A 11 -0.57 -2.80 -14.53
N ASP A 12 -1.17 -2.01 -15.40
CA ASP A 12 -0.49 -1.55 -16.61
C ASP A 12 0.61 -0.54 -16.28
N THR A 13 0.39 0.27 -15.25
CA THR A 13 1.35 1.29 -14.84
C THR A 13 2.05 0.95 -13.53
N ASN A 14 1.63 -0.12 -12.86
CA ASN A 14 2.12 -0.49 -11.53
C ASN A 14 1.93 0.62 -10.52
N ARG A 15 0.76 1.27 -10.56
CA ARG A 15 0.45 2.37 -9.66
C ARG A 15 -0.91 2.16 -9.02
N VAL A 16 -1.04 2.64 -7.78
CA VAL A 16 -2.33 2.70 -7.13
C VAL A 16 -2.89 4.09 -7.37
N GLU A 17 -4.05 4.15 -7.98
CA GLU A 17 -4.72 5.41 -8.25
C GLU A 17 -5.69 5.70 -7.13
N ALA A 18 -5.45 6.79 -6.42
CA ALA A 18 -6.23 7.19 -5.26
C ALA A 18 -7.05 8.43 -5.60
N ARG A 19 -8.31 8.44 -5.17
CA ARG A 19 -9.19 9.58 -5.37
C ARG A 19 -9.62 10.13 -4.03
N PHE A 20 -9.63 11.43 -3.93
CA PHE A 20 -9.95 12.13 -2.70
C PHE A 20 -11.26 12.88 -2.80
N GLU A 21 -11.77 13.24 -1.65
CA GLU A 21 -13.06 13.87 -1.50
C GLU A 21 -13.18 15.20 -2.24
N ASP A 22 -12.09 15.93 -2.35
CA ASP A 22 -12.07 17.23 -3.00
C ASP A 22 -11.92 17.15 -4.51
N GLY A 23 -11.93 15.95 -5.07
CA GLY A 23 -11.82 15.77 -6.52
C GLY A 23 -10.39 15.56 -7.00
N THR A 24 -9.40 15.63 -6.13
CA THR A 24 -8.03 15.39 -6.55
C THR A 24 -7.75 13.90 -6.66
N ALA A 25 -6.69 13.56 -7.38
CA ALA A 25 -6.27 12.18 -7.55
C ALA A 25 -4.75 12.12 -7.41
N LEU A 26 -4.27 10.98 -6.94
CA LEU A 26 -2.85 10.75 -6.73
C LEU A 26 -2.51 9.35 -7.23
N ALA A 27 -1.36 9.22 -7.87
CA ALA A 27 -0.88 7.91 -8.30
C ALA A 27 0.34 7.54 -7.45
N ILE A 28 0.27 6.39 -6.81
CA ILE A 28 1.35 5.89 -5.96
C ILE A 28 2.13 4.86 -6.75
N ASP A 29 3.43 5.11 -6.93
CA ASP A 29 4.29 4.21 -7.68
C ASP A 29 4.64 3.02 -6.81
N CYS A 30 4.05 1.87 -7.10
CA CYS A 30 4.23 0.67 -6.28
C CYS A 30 5.64 0.12 -6.36
N ILE A 31 6.31 0.33 -7.49
CA ILE A 31 7.69 -0.13 -7.63
C ILE A 31 8.60 0.65 -6.70
N ALA A 32 8.40 1.95 -6.61
CA ALA A 32 9.19 2.78 -5.71
C ALA A 32 8.93 2.40 -4.24
N ILE A 33 7.69 2.11 -3.91
CA ILE A 33 7.35 1.68 -2.55
C ILE A 33 8.02 0.35 -2.22
N GLU A 34 8.01 -0.57 -3.16
CA GLU A 34 8.65 -1.85 -2.96
C GLU A 34 10.15 -1.71 -2.78
N ASP A 35 10.76 -0.83 -3.56
CA ASP A 35 12.20 -0.58 -3.45
C ASP A 35 12.55 0.02 -2.10
N GLU A 36 11.70 0.85 -1.57
CA GLU A 36 11.97 1.54 -0.31
C GLU A 36 11.68 0.67 0.90
N TYR A 37 10.57 -0.05 0.88
CA TYR A 37 10.09 -0.76 2.06
C TYR A 37 10.19 -2.27 1.97
N GLY A 38 10.30 -2.83 0.79
CA GLY A 38 10.33 -4.27 0.60
C GLY A 38 11.71 -4.85 0.73
N ASN A 39 12.28 -4.83 1.93
CA ASN A 39 13.66 -5.27 2.16
C ASN A 39 13.82 -6.78 2.21
N THR A 40 12.75 -7.50 2.49
CA THR A 40 12.80 -8.96 2.55
C THR A 40 11.72 -9.53 1.66
N SER A 41 11.81 -10.83 1.36
CA SER A 41 10.79 -11.50 0.57
C SER A 41 9.43 -11.42 1.25
N THR A 42 9.41 -11.56 2.57
CA THR A 42 8.17 -11.50 3.32
C THR A 42 7.53 -10.13 3.20
N GLN A 43 8.33 -9.07 3.30
CA GLN A 43 7.81 -7.71 3.19
C GLN A 43 7.28 -7.43 1.79
N ARG A 44 7.98 -7.92 0.76
CA ARG A 44 7.51 -7.73 -0.61
C ARG A 44 6.21 -8.48 -0.85
N ALA A 45 6.10 -9.69 -0.31
CA ALA A 45 4.88 -10.46 -0.43
C ALA A 45 3.72 -9.76 0.26
N GLU A 46 3.99 -9.13 1.38
CA GLU A 46 2.95 -8.39 2.11
C GLU A 46 2.47 -7.18 1.33
N LEU A 47 3.39 -6.44 0.73
CA LEU A 47 3.03 -5.30 -0.10
C LEU A 47 2.16 -5.74 -1.26
N ASP A 48 2.53 -6.84 -1.89
CA ASP A 48 1.77 -7.38 -3.00
C ASP A 48 0.37 -7.81 -2.56
N TRP A 49 0.28 -8.47 -1.42
CA TRP A 49 -1.00 -8.91 -0.89
C TRP A 49 -1.92 -7.71 -0.65
N LEU A 50 -1.37 -6.63 -0.09
CA LEU A 50 -2.16 -5.42 0.16
C LEU A 50 -2.66 -4.80 -1.14
N LEU A 51 -1.81 -4.78 -2.16
CA LEU A 51 -2.20 -4.22 -3.44
C LEU A 51 -3.41 -4.93 -4.04
N TRP A 52 -3.41 -6.24 -3.96
CA TRP A 52 -4.47 -7.01 -4.60
C TRP A 52 -5.71 -7.17 -3.76
N ASN A 53 -5.57 -7.11 -2.44
CA ASN A 53 -6.68 -7.38 -1.55
C ASN A 53 -7.19 -6.14 -0.83
N LYS A 54 -6.31 -5.19 -0.51
CA LYS A 54 -6.68 -4.01 0.26
C LYS A 54 -5.96 -2.77 -0.23
N PRO A 55 -6.20 -2.37 -1.48
CA PRO A 55 -5.48 -1.21 -2.03
C PRO A 55 -5.77 0.08 -1.27
N LEU A 56 -6.96 0.21 -0.68
CA LEU A 56 -7.28 1.40 0.10
C LEU A 56 -6.38 1.50 1.32
N GLU A 57 -6.18 0.40 2.03
CA GLU A 57 -5.31 0.39 3.19
C GLU A 57 -3.86 0.61 2.81
N TYR A 58 -3.46 0.04 1.69
CA TYR A 58 -2.12 0.25 1.15
C TYR A 58 -1.87 1.75 0.95
N ALA A 59 -2.79 2.41 0.27
CA ALA A 59 -2.65 3.83 0.01
C ALA A 59 -2.67 4.65 1.28
N GLN A 60 -3.53 4.30 2.23
CA GLN A 60 -3.58 5.03 3.49
C GLN A 60 -2.28 4.93 4.26
N MET A 61 -1.68 3.76 4.29
CA MET A 61 -0.41 3.58 5.00
C MET A 61 0.72 4.36 4.33
N VAL A 62 0.75 4.37 3.00
CA VAL A 62 1.75 5.14 2.28
C VAL A 62 1.60 6.63 2.56
N LEU A 63 0.37 7.12 2.47
CA LEU A 63 0.11 8.55 2.63
C LEU A 63 0.33 9.04 4.05
N LYS A 64 0.09 8.17 5.04
CA LYS A 64 0.30 8.52 6.44
C LYS A 64 1.71 8.25 6.92
N GLY A 65 2.53 7.62 6.09
CA GLY A 65 3.88 7.27 6.49
C GLY A 65 3.94 6.13 7.48
N GLU A 66 2.95 5.24 7.46
CA GLU A 66 2.87 4.13 8.41
C GLU A 66 3.33 2.80 7.83
N MET A 67 3.70 2.79 6.56
CA MET A 67 4.06 1.53 5.90
C MET A 67 5.27 0.88 6.54
N GLU A 68 6.28 1.67 6.87
CA GLU A 68 7.49 1.16 7.50
C GLU A 68 7.15 0.51 8.84
N HIS A 69 6.33 1.17 9.64
CA HIS A 69 5.93 0.64 10.93
C HIS A 69 5.15 -0.66 10.79
N TYR A 70 4.23 -0.69 9.84
CA TYR A 70 3.44 -1.88 9.59
C TYR A 70 4.33 -3.07 9.22
N LEU A 71 5.26 -2.85 8.31
CA LEU A 71 6.16 -3.91 7.87
C LEU A 71 7.13 -4.32 8.96
N ALA A 72 7.52 -3.38 9.81
CA ALA A 72 8.43 -3.67 10.92
C ALA A 72 7.79 -4.56 11.97
N LEU A 73 6.46 -4.54 12.06
CA LEU A 73 5.77 -5.42 12.99
C LEU A 73 5.77 -6.87 12.52
N GLY A 74 6.40 -7.14 11.40
CA GLY A 74 6.62 -8.51 10.99
C GLY A 74 5.67 -9.04 9.96
N CYS A 75 4.81 -8.19 9.40
CA CYS A 75 3.89 -8.63 8.37
C CYS A 75 3.19 -9.89 8.80
N ASP A 76 2.70 -9.89 10.02
CA ASP A 76 2.35 -11.16 10.61
C ASP A 76 0.87 -11.51 10.54
N HIS A 77 0.09 -10.76 9.79
CA HIS A 77 -1.32 -11.07 9.70
C HIS A 77 -1.56 -12.45 9.09
N GLY A 78 -0.62 -12.92 8.30
CA GLY A 78 -0.75 -14.23 7.68
C GLY A 78 -0.11 -15.32 8.48
N ARG A 79 0.66 -15.02 9.50
CA ARG A 79 1.32 -16.07 10.24
C ARG A 79 0.98 -16.08 11.70
N LEU A 80 0.30 -15.07 12.17
CA LEU A 80 -0.08 -15.06 13.55
C LEU A 80 -0.98 -16.18 13.92
N GLU A 81 -1.71 -16.63 12.99
CA GLU A 81 -2.59 -17.68 13.29
C GLU A 81 -1.91 -18.95 13.36
N ASP A 82 -0.68 -18.94 13.13
CA ASP A 82 0.11 -20.13 13.26
C ASP A 82 -0.11 -20.79 14.56
#